data_95edda3dcf3b3dcf58e7c522faa72e12
#
_entry.id   95edda3dcf3b3dcf58e7c522faa72e12
#
_cell.length_a   1.000
_cell.length_b   1.000
_cell.length_c   1.000
_cell.angle_alpha   90.00
_cell.angle_beta   90.00
_cell.angle_gamma   90.00
#
_symmetry.space_group_name_H-M   'P 1'
#
loop_
_entity.id
_entity.type
_entity.pdbx_description
1 polymer ?
#
loop_
_entity_poly.entity_id
_entity_poly.type
_entity_poly.pdbx_seq_one_letter_code
_entity_poly.pdbx_strand_id
1 'polypeptide(L)'
;GEPVEAALFSAVSAPMAVFTAGRYAREFAKAPHALCAETDDAAQMFGVRVPVRSAPRRGDTACIVPNRGFVVTARFENELIAACILLEKLCMTARLSPRIGTPKPLAAPLCLIEHAVYTKKYSRPSLAAAQGKETPPETQDVSDLALRESVIAYGKKLVENRLIQATWGNVSARIDADRFLITPSGVD
;
A
#
# COMPACT_ATOMS: atom_id res chain seq x y z
N GLY A 1 -0.64 -17.11 -19.31
CA GLY A 1 0.43 -16.14 -19.10
C GLY A 1 1.78 -16.79 -19.29
N GLU A 2 2.79 -16.03 -19.69
CA GLU A 2 4.15 -16.56 -19.80
C GLU A 2 4.68 -16.98 -18.42
N PRO A 3 5.43 -18.09 -18.32
CA PRO A 3 6.00 -18.52 -17.08
C PRO A 3 6.97 -17.47 -16.53
N VAL A 4 6.82 -17.13 -15.25
CA VAL A 4 7.74 -16.24 -14.54
C VAL A 4 8.95 -17.05 -14.15
N GLU A 5 10.14 -16.60 -14.56
CA GLU A 5 11.39 -17.31 -14.23
C GLU A 5 11.65 -17.28 -12.72
N ALA A 6 11.96 -18.43 -12.14
CA ALA A 6 12.33 -18.55 -10.72
C ALA A 6 13.50 -17.62 -10.34
N ALA A 7 14.38 -17.33 -11.31
CA ALA A 7 15.48 -16.37 -11.16
C ALA A 7 15.05 -14.97 -10.70
N LEU A 8 13.83 -14.52 -11.05
CA LEU A 8 13.31 -13.23 -10.58
C LEU A 8 13.12 -13.17 -9.06
N PHE A 9 12.99 -14.31 -8.41
CA PHE A 9 12.77 -14.38 -6.96
C PHE A 9 14.00 -14.83 -6.18
N SER A 10 15.10 -15.15 -6.84
CA SER A 10 16.29 -15.74 -6.20
C SER A 10 16.93 -14.86 -5.12
N ALA A 11 16.84 -13.53 -5.26
CA ALA A 11 17.40 -12.57 -4.30
C ALA A 11 16.36 -12.02 -3.30
N VAL A 12 15.10 -12.47 -3.40
CA VAL A 12 14.02 -12.02 -2.51
C VAL A 12 14.22 -12.64 -1.13
N SER A 13 14.29 -11.80 -0.11
CA SER A 13 14.38 -12.22 1.30
C SER A 13 13.10 -12.04 2.10
N ALA A 14 12.10 -11.40 1.51
CA ALA A 14 10.79 -11.21 2.13
C ALA A 14 10.01 -12.53 2.15
N PRO A 15 9.11 -12.76 3.14
CA PRO A 15 8.29 -13.95 3.23
C PRO A 15 7.38 -14.17 2.02
N MET A 16 6.97 -13.09 1.37
CA MET A 16 6.07 -13.12 0.23
C MET A 16 6.58 -12.25 -0.91
N ALA A 17 6.38 -12.73 -2.14
CA ALA A 17 6.67 -11.97 -3.34
C ALA A 17 5.71 -12.36 -4.46
N VAL A 18 5.39 -11.41 -5.32
CA VAL A 18 4.57 -11.63 -6.50
C VAL A 18 5.15 -10.87 -7.70
N PHE A 19 5.02 -11.47 -8.88
CA PHE A 19 5.20 -10.76 -10.13
C PHE A 19 3.84 -10.25 -10.60
N THR A 20 3.74 -8.94 -10.85
CA THR A 20 2.52 -8.31 -11.34
C THR A 20 2.78 -7.53 -12.62
N ALA A 21 1.82 -7.58 -13.55
CA ALA A 21 1.83 -6.87 -14.81
C ALA A 21 0.43 -6.35 -15.14
N GLY A 22 -0.14 -5.59 -14.23
CA GLY A 22 -1.39 -4.87 -14.42
C GLY A 22 -1.32 -3.93 -15.62
N ARG A 23 -2.42 -3.33 -16.01
CA ARG A 23 -2.51 -2.52 -17.23
C ARG A 23 -1.47 -1.41 -17.30
N TYR A 24 -1.41 -0.58 -16.26
CA TYR A 24 -0.49 0.58 -16.22
C TYR A 24 0.93 0.16 -15.88
N ALA A 25 1.10 -0.84 -15.02
CA ALA A 25 2.40 -1.42 -14.70
C ALA A 25 3.08 -2.01 -15.95
N ARG A 26 2.35 -2.74 -16.78
CA ARG A 26 2.86 -3.30 -18.04
C ARG A 26 3.26 -2.22 -19.03
N GLU A 27 2.41 -1.20 -19.20
CA GLU A 27 2.72 -0.08 -20.10
C GLU A 27 3.95 0.70 -19.60
N PHE A 28 4.05 0.93 -18.29
CA PHE A 28 5.20 1.60 -17.70
C PHE A 28 6.50 0.81 -17.88
N ALA A 29 6.43 -0.52 -17.77
CA ALA A 29 7.60 -1.39 -17.92
C ALA A 29 8.16 -1.45 -19.35
N LYS A 30 7.46 -0.98 -20.36
CA LYS A 30 7.95 -0.91 -21.76
C LYS A 30 9.02 0.18 -21.95
N ALA A 31 8.92 1.28 -21.22
CA ALA A 31 9.89 2.36 -21.24
C ALA A 31 10.18 2.83 -19.81
N PRO A 32 10.78 1.96 -18.97
CA PRO A 32 10.84 2.20 -17.56
C PRO A 32 11.94 3.20 -17.19
N HIS A 33 11.58 4.06 -16.26
CA HIS A 33 12.51 4.87 -15.47
C HIS A 33 12.23 4.63 -13.98
N ALA A 34 13.07 5.11 -13.08
CA ALA A 34 12.81 4.97 -11.66
C ALA A 34 11.49 5.67 -11.30
N LEU A 35 10.54 4.91 -10.75
CA LEU A 35 9.23 5.42 -10.39
C LEU A 35 9.32 6.07 -9.01
N CYS A 36 9.42 7.39 -8.99
CA CYS A 36 9.53 8.17 -7.76
C CYS A 36 8.21 8.28 -7.03
N ALA A 37 8.26 8.42 -5.71
CA ALA A 37 7.07 8.66 -4.91
C ALA A 37 6.54 10.08 -5.15
N GLU A 38 5.31 10.19 -5.63
CA GLU A 38 4.59 11.44 -5.86
C GLU A 38 3.48 11.65 -4.82
N THR A 39 3.22 10.63 -3.99
CA THR A 39 2.19 10.63 -2.95
C THR A 39 2.74 10.02 -1.66
N ASP A 40 2.16 10.37 -0.52
CA ASP A 40 2.59 9.90 0.80
C ASP A 40 2.46 8.38 0.93
N ASP A 41 1.37 7.79 0.43
CA ASP A 41 1.16 6.35 0.42
C ASP A 41 2.27 5.61 -0.36
N ALA A 42 2.70 6.17 -1.50
CA ALA A 42 3.82 5.63 -2.27
C ALA A 42 5.15 5.73 -1.50
N ALA A 43 5.39 6.86 -0.83
CA ALA A 43 6.57 7.04 0.01
C ALA A 43 6.56 6.07 1.20
N GLN A 44 5.43 5.88 1.86
CA GLN A 44 5.26 4.94 2.97
C GLN A 44 5.57 3.49 2.54
N MET A 45 5.04 3.06 1.41
CA MET A 45 5.20 1.68 0.95
C MET A 45 6.56 1.42 0.28
N PHE A 46 6.99 2.30 -0.62
CA PHE A 46 8.15 2.06 -1.49
C PHE A 46 9.37 2.94 -1.18
N GLY A 47 9.26 3.87 -0.24
CA GLY A 47 10.31 4.85 0.05
C GLY A 47 10.46 5.87 -1.08
N VAL A 48 11.69 6.25 -1.39
CA VAL A 48 11.96 7.34 -2.34
C VAL A 48 11.54 6.99 -3.78
N ARG A 49 11.71 5.71 -4.17
CA ARG A 49 11.44 5.25 -5.55
C ARG A 49 11.42 3.75 -5.67
N VAL A 50 10.71 3.25 -6.67
CA VAL A 50 10.80 1.88 -7.16
C VAL A 50 11.90 1.82 -8.24
N PRO A 51 12.97 1.03 -8.04
CA PRO A 51 14.10 0.96 -8.97
C PRO A 51 13.79 0.12 -10.21
N VAL A 52 14.51 0.39 -11.31
CA VAL A 52 14.51 -0.43 -12.53
C VAL A 52 15.68 -1.40 -12.48
N ARG A 53 15.42 -2.72 -12.56
CA ARG A 53 16.44 -3.78 -12.54
C ARG A 53 15.96 -5.02 -13.29
N SER A 54 16.88 -5.88 -13.70
CA SER A 54 16.53 -7.20 -14.29
C SER A 54 15.92 -8.17 -13.28
N ALA A 55 16.27 -8.00 -11.98
CA ALA A 55 15.69 -8.74 -10.86
C ALA A 55 15.78 -7.89 -9.58
N PRO A 56 14.90 -8.12 -8.59
CA PRO A 56 14.95 -7.42 -7.30
C PRO A 56 16.23 -7.75 -6.54
N ARG A 57 16.66 -6.84 -5.68
CA ARG A 57 17.74 -7.05 -4.71
C ARG A 57 17.16 -7.26 -3.32
N ARG A 58 17.97 -7.80 -2.44
CA ARG A 58 17.61 -7.92 -1.02
C ARG A 58 17.20 -6.55 -0.46
N GLY A 59 16.02 -6.49 0.15
CA GLY A 59 15.46 -5.27 0.75
C GLY A 59 14.66 -4.37 -0.20
N ASP A 60 14.58 -4.70 -1.50
CA ASP A 60 13.63 -4.01 -2.38
C ASP A 60 12.20 -4.39 -1.98
N THR A 61 11.33 -3.42 -1.77
CA THR A 61 9.88 -3.62 -1.57
C THR A 61 9.17 -3.79 -2.90
N ALA A 62 9.70 -3.19 -3.96
CA ALA A 62 9.29 -3.41 -5.34
C ALA A 62 10.45 -3.15 -6.30
N CYS A 63 10.37 -3.74 -7.49
CA CYS A 63 11.35 -3.60 -8.56
C CYS A 63 10.67 -3.64 -9.92
N ILE A 64 10.99 -2.69 -10.80
CA ILE A 64 10.52 -2.67 -12.19
C ILE A 64 11.41 -3.60 -13.01
N VAL A 65 10.82 -4.59 -13.66
CA VAL A 65 11.50 -5.50 -14.59
C VAL A 65 11.19 -5.04 -16.02
N PRO A 66 12.19 -4.51 -16.76
CA PRO A 66 11.96 -3.93 -18.10
C PRO A 66 11.23 -4.89 -19.05
N ASN A 67 10.28 -4.36 -19.79
CA ASN A 67 9.43 -5.07 -20.77
C ASN A 67 8.55 -6.18 -20.18
N ARG A 68 8.53 -6.39 -18.87
CA ARG A 68 7.81 -7.48 -18.22
C ARG A 68 6.74 -7.00 -17.25
N GLY A 69 7.12 -6.23 -16.23
CA GLY A 69 6.23 -5.79 -15.16
C GLY A 69 7.00 -5.44 -13.90
N PHE A 70 6.48 -5.89 -12.75
CA PHE A 70 7.06 -5.58 -11.44
C PHE A 70 7.14 -6.82 -10.57
N VAL A 71 8.20 -6.93 -9.79
CA VAL A 71 8.24 -7.80 -8.61
C VAL A 71 7.94 -6.94 -7.39
N VAL A 72 6.98 -7.38 -6.59
CA VAL A 72 6.59 -6.74 -5.33
C VAL A 72 6.82 -7.72 -4.20
N THR A 73 7.32 -7.24 -3.07
CA THR A 73 7.60 -8.06 -1.90
C THR A 73 6.89 -7.51 -0.67
N ALA A 74 6.47 -8.39 0.23
CA ALA A 74 5.79 -8.01 1.47
C ALA A 74 6.03 -9.03 2.58
N ARG A 75 5.61 -8.69 3.79
CA ARG A 75 5.71 -9.54 4.98
C ARG A 75 4.49 -10.43 5.16
N PHE A 76 3.34 -10.02 4.67
CA PHE A 76 2.05 -10.71 4.78
C PHE A 76 1.14 -10.34 3.60
N GLU A 77 0.06 -11.11 3.41
CA GLU A 77 -0.79 -11.09 2.23
C GLU A 77 -1.44 -9.73 1.96
N ASN A 78 -2.08 -9.14 2.98
CA ASN A 78 -2.76 -7.86 2.83
C ASN A 78 -1.79 -6.73 2.42
N GLU A 79 -0.57 -6.71 2.96
CA GLU A 79 0.48 -5.78 2.55
C GLU A 79 0.87 -5.99 1.07
N LEU A 80 0.95 -7.26 0.64
CA LEU A 80 1.29 -7.60 -0.75
C LEU A 80 0.20 -7.12 -1.72
N ILE A 81 -1.06 -7.38 -1.41
CA ILE A 81 -2.21 -6.93 -2.20
C ILE A 81 -2.24 -5.41 -2.28
N ALA A 82 -2.13 -4.74 -1.13
CA ALA A 82 -2.10 -3.30 -1.04
C ALA A 82 -0.97 -2.68 -1.86
N ALA A 83 0.24 -3.24 -1.77
CA ALA A 83 1.39 -2.79 -2.54
C ALA A 83 1.18 -2.95 -4.05
N CYS A 84 0.57 -4.05 -4.51
CA CYS A 84 0.24 -4.24 -5.93
C CYS A 84 -0.76 -3.21 -6.44
N ILE A 85 -1.83 -2.94 -5.68
CA ILE A 85 -2.86 -1.95 -6.03
C ILE A 85 -2.23 -0.54 -6.09
N LEU A 86 -1.43 -0.19 -5.09
CA LEU A 86 -0.77 1.10 -5.03
C LEU A 86 0.23 1.29 -6.17
N LEU A 87 0.97 0.25 -6.51
CA LEU A 87 1.91 0.28 -7.62
C LEU A 87 1.21 0.55 -8.97
N GLU A 88 0.08 -0.09 -9.21
CA GLU A 88 -0.73 0.13 -10.40
C GLU A 88 -1.26 1.58 -10.45
N LYS A 89 -1.74 2.11 -9.32
CA LYS A 89 -2.13 3.51 -9.14
C LYS A 89 -0.97 4.46 -9.45
N LEU A 90 0.22 4.17 -8.91
CA LEU A 90 1.41 4.99 -9.09
C LEU A 90 1.85 5.04 -10.57
N CYS A 91 1.82 3.89 -11.26
CA CYS A 91 2.07 3.82 -12.69
C CYS A 91 1.04 4.60 -13.50
N MET A 92 -0.24 4.52 -13.12
CA MET A 92 -1.32 5.31 -13.74
C MET A 92 -1.09 6.80 -13.55
N THR A 93 -0.76 7.23 -12.34
CA THR A 93 -0.47 8.62 -12.00
C THR A 93 0.73 9.13 -12.80
N ALA A 94 1.85 8.43 -12.79
CA ALA A 94 3.04 8.79 -13.54
C ALA A 94 2.79 8.94 -15.05
N ARG A 95 1.84 8.19 -15.59
CA ARG A 95 1.44 8.28 -17.00
C ARG A 95 0.50 9.45 -17.29
N LEU A 96 -0.41 9.76 -16.37
CA LEU A 96 -1.48 10.74 -16.61
C LEU A 96 -1.12 12.15 -16.14
N SER A 97 -0.38 12.28 -15.05
CA SER A 97 -0.02 13.58 -14.47
C SER A 97 0.70 14.53 -15.43
N PRO A 98 1.59 14.09 -16.36
CA PRO A 98 2.22 14.98 -17.32
C PRO A 98 1.24 15.68 -18.29
N ARG A 99 0.00 15.15 -18.39
CA ARG A 99 -1.03 15.75 -19.24
C ARG A 99 -1.70 16.98 -18.61
N ILE A 100 -1.60 17.12 -17.31
CA ILE A 100 -2.23 18.20 -16.53
C ILE A 100 -1.21 19.14 -15.87
N GLY A 101 0.06 18.74 -15.83
CA GLY A 101 1.13 19.56 -15.26
C GLY A 101 2.45 18.82 -15.19
N THR A 102 3.45 19.45 -14.60
CA THR A 102 4.75 18.81 -14.34
C THR A 102 4.71 18.10 -13.01
N PRO A 103 4.78 16.75 -12.97
CA PRO A 103 4.81 16.01 -11.72
C PRO A 103 6.04 16.39 -10.89
N LYS A 104 5.85 16.51 -9.59
CA LYS A 104 6.94 16.78 -8.65
C LYS A 104 7.01 15.64 -7.64
N PRO A 105 8.06 14.81 -7.67
CA PRO A 105 8.28 13.82 -6.63
C PRO A 105 8.42 14.47 -5.26
N LEU A 106 8.02 13.74 -4.23
CA LEU A 106 8.26 14.14 -2.85
C LEU A 106 9.77 14.22 -2.56
N ALA A 107 10.16 15.11 -1.66
CA ALA A 107 11.54 15.25 -1.24
C ALA A 107 12.05 13.93 -0.61
N ALA A 108 13.25 13.49 -1.00
CA ALA A 108 13.80 12.23 -0.52
C ALA A 108 13.86 12.10 1.02
N PRO A 109 14.23 13.13 1.80
CA PRO A 109 14.17 13.05 3.26
C PRO A 109 12.76 12.77 3.80
N LEU A 110 11.73 13.40 3.21
CA LEU A 110 10.33 13.15 3.58
C LEU A 110 9.95 11.69 3.30
N CYS A 111 10.24 11.18 2.10
CA CYS A 111 9.96 9.79 1.75
C CYS A 111 10.62 8.80 2.72
N LEU A 112 11.86 9.08 3.16
CA LEU A 112 12.58 8.22 4.12
C LEU A 112 11.92 8.25 5.50
N ILE A 113 11.45 9.41 5.96
CA ILE A 113 10.73 9.55 7.22
C ILE A 113 9.40 8.78 7.15
N GLU A 114 8.62 9.02 6.11
CA GLU A 114 7.33 8.35 5.88
C GLU A 114 7.48 6.82 5.86
N HIS A 115 8.44 6.32 5.10
CA HIS A 115 8.74 4.89 5.02
C HIS A 115 9.17 4.31 6.38
N ALA A 116 10.01 5.02 7.13
CA ALA A 116 10.46 4.58 8.44
C ALA A 116 9.32 4.58 9.47
N VAL A 117 8.43 5.57 9.43
CA VAL A 117 7.25 5.64 10.30
C VAL A 117 6.29 4.50 9.96
N TYR A 118 6.00 4.29 8.69
CA TYR A 118 5.13 3.21 8.24
C TYR A 118 5.65 1.84 8.69
N THR A 119 6.91 1.53 8.39
CA THR A 119 7.50 0.22 8.70
C THR A 119 7.63 -0.03 10.21
N LYS A 120 7.86 1.00 11.02
CA LYS A 120 8.06 0.84 12.47
C LYS A 120 6.76 0.91 13.27
N LYS A 121 5.81 1.73 12.87
CA LYS A 121 4.61 2.05 13.66
C LYS A 121 3.34 1.43 13.08
N TYR A 122 3.04 1.70 11.82
CA TYR A 122 1.74 1.34 11.24
C TYR A 122 1.66 -0.10 10.74
N SER A 123 2.78 -0.71 10.39
CA SER A 123 2.78 -2.12 9.96
C SER A 123 2.73 -3.13 11.12
N ARG A 124 2.93 -2.70 12.37
CA ARG A 124 2.86 -3.59 13.55
C ARG A 124 1.45 -4.09 13.86
N PRO A 125 0.39 -3.25 13.83
CA PRO A 125 -0.98 -3.72 14.03
C PRO A 125 -1.39 -4.77 12.99
N SER A 126 -1.08 -4.51 11.70
CA SER A 126 -1.35 -5.47 10.62
C SER A 126 -0.57 -6.78 10.77
N LEU A 127 0.67 -6.73 11.26
CA LEU A 127 1.43 -7.93 11.61
C LEU A 127 0.79 -8.69 12.78
N ALA A 128 0.32 -8.00 13.80
CA ALA A 128 -0.35 -8.63 14.94
C ALA A 128 -1.67 -9.28 14.52
N ALA A 129 -2.45 -8.64 13.68
CA ALA A 129 -3.68 -9.20 13.11
C ALA A 129 -3.39 -10.44 12.25
N ALA A 130 -2.40 -10.36 11.34
CA ALA A 130 -1.98 -11.50 10.51
C ALA A 130 -1.44 -12.69 11.32
N GLN A 131 -0.93 -12.43 12.54
CA GLN A 131 -0.46 -13.47 13.46
C GLN A 131 -1.56 -13.99 14.41
N GLY A 132 -2.82 -13.57 14.23
CA GLY A 132 -3.94 -13.96 15.09
C GLY A 132 -3.86 -13.42 16.52
N LYS A 133 -3.03 -12.40 16.77
CA LYS A 133 -2.99 -11.71 18.06
C LYS A 133 -4.17 -10.74 18.13
N GLU A 134 -5.20 -11.13 18.85
CA GLU A 134 -6.32 -10.23 19.14
C GLU A 134 -5.84 -9.00 19.89
N THR A 135 -6.18 -7.83 19.37
CA THR A 135 -6.11 -6.59 20.15
C THR A 135 -7.13 -6.74 21.28
N PRO A 136 -6.76 -6.47 22.56
CA PRO A 136 -7.73 -6.54 23.63
C PRO A 136 -8.95 -5.68 23.28
N PRO A 137 -10.17 -6.17 23.46
CA PRO A 137 -11.34 -5.35 23.23
C PRO A 137 -11.27 -4.13 24.17
N GLU A 138 -11.19 -2.95 23.59
CA GLU A 138 -11.53 -1.74 24.35
C GLU A 138 -12.90 -1.96 24.98
N THR A 139 -13.07 -1.57 26.22
CA THR A 139 -14.33 -1.67 26.98
C THR A 139 -15.48 -1.19 26.07
N GLN A 140 -16.26 -2.15 25.57
CA GLN A 140 -17.37 -1.87 24.65
C GLN A 140 -18.51 -1.24 25.48
N ASP A 141 -18.68 0.05 25.32
CA ASP A 141 -19.90 0.71 25.76
C ASP A 141 -21.03 0.29 24.79
N VAL A 142 -22.02 -0.44 25.30
CA VAL A 142 -23.13 -0.97 24.52
C VAL A 142 -23.95 0.16 23.86
N SER A 143 -23.89 1.38 24.42
CA SER A 143 -24.59 2.56 23.88
C SER A 143 -24.13 2.98 22.50
N ASP A 144 -22.90 2.59 22.08
CA ASP A 144 -22.30 3.04 20.83
C ASP A 144 -22.36 2.00 19.70
N LEU A 145 -23.03 0.86 19.91
CA LEU A 145 -23.07 -0.25 18.93
C LEU A 145 -23.62 0.18 17.57
N ALA A 146 -24.75 0.88 17.53
CA ALA A 146 -25.32 1.34 16.26
C ALA A 146 -24.39 2.29 15.50
N LEU A 147 -23.65 3.14 16.22
CA LEU A 147 -22.69 4.04 15.63
C LEU A 147 -21.47 3.29 15.09
N ARG A 148 -20.99 2.26 15.80
CA ARG A 148 -19.92 1.36 15.35
C ARG A 148 -20.32 0.63 14.07
N GLU A 149 -21.51 0.06 14.02
CA GLU A 149 -22.05 -0.59 12.81
C GLU A 149 -22.13 0.38 11.63
N SER A 150 -22.53 1.63 11.86
CA SER A 150 -22.55 2.67 10.85
C SER A 150 -21.15 2.99 10.32
N VAL A 151 -20.16 3.15 11.20
CA VAL A 151 -18.76 3.42 10.81
C VAL A 151 -18.23 2.28 9.94
N ILE A 152 -18.47 1.02 10.32
CA ILE A 152 -18.07 -0.16 9.54
C ILE A 152 -18.79 -0.18 8.19
N ALA A 153 -20.09 0.06 8.16
CA ALA A 153 -20.89 0.07 6.93
C ALA A 153 -20.41 1.14 5.95
N TYR A 154 -20.07 2.34 6.43
CA TYR A 154 -19.51 3.39 5.59
C TYR A 154 -18.11 3.07 5.11
N GLY A 155 -17.26 2.43 5.93
CA GLY A 155 -15.96 1.93 5.49
C GLY A 155 -16.09 0.97 4.30
N LYS A 156 -17.01 -0.01 4.39
CA LYS A 156 -17.30 -0.94 3.28
C LYS A 156 -17.78 -0.20 2.03
N LYS A 157 -18.71 0.77 2.18
CA LYS A 157 -19.17 1.57 1.04
C LYS A 157 -18.06 2.37 0.35
N LEU A 158 -17.08 2.86 1.10
CA LEU A 158 -15.93 3.56 0.50
C LEU A 158 -15.11 2.62 -0.40
N VAL A 159 -14.89 1.38 0.04
CA VAL A 159 -14.20 0.35 -0.77
C VAL A 159 -15.03 -0.04 -1.99
N GLU A 160 -16.31 -0.34 -1.82
CA GLU A 160 -17.26 -0.71 -2.89
C GLU A 160 -17.33 0.36 -3.98
N ASN A 161 -17.32 1.63 -3.59
CA ASN A 161 -17.35 2.77 -4.51
C ASN A 161 -15.95 3.18 -5.02
N ARG A 162 -14.91 2.41 -4.70
CA ARG A 162 -13.51 2.66 -5.12
C ARG A 162 -12.97 4.04 -4.72
N LEU A 163 -13.46 4.59 -3.61
CA LEU A 163 -13.01 5.86 -3.07
C LEU A 163 -11.75 5.72 -2.23
N ILE A 164 -11.54 4.53 -1.66
CA ILE A 164 -10.31 4.16 -0.96
C ILE A 164 -9.80 2.83 -1.49
N GLN A 165 -8.52 2.53 -1.22
CA GLN A 165 -7.85 1.31 -1.62
C GLN A 165 -7.28 0.61 -0.40
N ALA A 166 -7.51 -0.70 -0.27
CA ALA A 166 -7.07 -1.50 0.87
C ALA A 166 -7.43 -0.81 2.20
N THR A 167 -6.49 -0.68 3.12
CA THR A 167 -6.67 -0.09 4.44
C THR A 167 -6.36 1.43 4.50
N TRP A 168 -6.15 2.09 3.34
CA TRP A 168 -5.89 3.53 3.30
C TRP A 168 -7.19 4.33 3.32
N GLY A 169 -7.53 4.81 4.47
CA GLY A 169 -8.66 5.67 4.72
C GLY A 169 -9.24 5.44 6.10
N ASN A 170 -9.90 6.45 6.61
CA ASN A 170 -10.54 6.39 7.91
C ASN A 170 -11.99 6.85 7.79
N VAL A 171 -12.86 6.21 8.56
CA VAL A 171 -14.21 6.69 8.82
C VAL A 171 -14.30 7.01 10.30
N SER A 172 -14.79 8.19 10.62
CA SER A 172 -15.03 8.56 12.01
C SER A 172 -16.45 9.10 12.19
N ALA A 173 -16.98 8.91 13.37
CA ALA A 173 -18.28 9.44 13.78
C ALA A 173 -18.19 10.02 15.18
N ARG A 174 -18.76 11.19 15.38
CA ARG A 174 -18.79 11.85 16.68
C ARG A 174 -19.80 11.19 17.60
N ILE A 175 -19.40 10.88 18.81
CA ILE A 175 -20.28 10.36 19.87
C ILE A 175 -20.89 11.55 20.64
N ASP A 176 -20.03 12.45 21.14
CA ASP A 176 -20.42 13.62 21.92
C ASP A 176 -19.41 14.79 21.71
N ALA A 177 -19.36 15.74 22.62
CA ALA A 177 -18.49 16.89 22.52
C ALA A 177 -17.00 16.52 22.50
N ASP A 178 -16.61 15.47 23.24
CA ASP A 178 -15.22 15.14 23.55
C ASP A 178 -14.79 13.78 22.98
N ARG A 179 -15.71 12.94 22.49
CA ARG A 179 -15.45 11.59 22.02
C ARG A 179 -15.88 11.36 20.57
N PHE A 180 -15.16 10.51 19.88
CA PHE A 180 -15.51 10.02 18.55
C PHE A 180 -15.06 8.58 18.37
N LEU A 181 -15.73 7.86 17.49
CA LEU A 181 -15.27 6.58 16.97
C LEU A 181 -14.48 6.80 15.71
N ILE A 182 -13.47 5.97 15.48
CA ILE A 182 -12.70 5.94 14.24
C ILE A 182 -12.33 4.50 13.90
N THR A 183 -12.30 4.18 12.62
CA THR A 183 -11.77 2.89 12.17
C THR A 183 -10.33 2.69 12.63
N PRO A 184 -9.96 1.49 13.10
CA PRO A 184 -8.57 1.23 13.53
C PRO A 184 -7.61 1.32 12.35
N SER A 185 -6.36 1.72 12.63
CA SER A 185 -5.33 1.80 11.61
C SER A 185 -4.73 0.43 11.29
N GLY A 186 -4.67 0.06 10.01
CA GLY A 186 -3.99 -1.14 9.55
C GLY A 186 -4.71 -2.46 9.87
N VAL A 187 -6.01 -2.42 10.08
CA VAL A 187 -6.89 -3.60 10.28
C VAL A 187 -7.95 -3.60 9.19
N ASP A 188 -8.20 -4.78 8.60
CA ASP A 188 -9.23 -5.01 7.57
C ASP A 188 -10.64 -5.17 8.17
#